data_d224a534c3fadee0ff7f717b1871e477
#
_entry.id   d224a534c3fadee0ff7f717b1871e477
#
_cell.length_a   1.000
_cell.length_b   1.000
_cell.length_c   1.000
_cell.angle_alpha   90.00
_cell.angle_beta   90.00
_cell.angle_gamma   90.00
#
_symmetry.space_group_name_H-M   'P 1'
#
loop_
_entity.id
_entity.type
_entity.pdbx_description
1 polymer ?
#
loop_
_entity_poly.entity_id
_entity_poly.type
_entity_poly.pdbx_seq_one_letter_code
_entity_poly.pdbx_strand_id
1 'polypeptide(L)'
;MPHAPIFILGSHKSGTSLLRSLLDGHPDLFVIPFETHFMALLGRWITYSYRKQAPVDDANFLEGLVEILESYAQSVDRQADVVLGDRLDMDAVRAFVGEMDEADDPIQALTVLKQLLPQVVEGLDSAQGKRAVEKSVEHLEVALELAQTFPKAQFIHIVRNPYANMVALRKFKAKDQAYPLINKVYKSLESGYYW
;
A
#
# COMPACT_ATOMS: atom_id res chain seq x y z
N MET A 1 15.63 8.58 -9.97
CA MET A 1 14.29 8.78 -10.55
C MET A 1 14.16 10.25 -10.97
N PRO A 2 13.72 10.57 -12.19
CA PRO A 2 13.58 11.96 -12.66
C PRO A 2 12.55 12.76 -11.86
N HIS A 3 11.56 12.10 -11.28
CA HIS A 3 10.52 12.73 -10.48
C HIS A 3 10.41 12.05 -9.12
N ALA A 4 10.59 12.84 -8.06
CA ALA A 4 10.50 12.35 -6.69
C ALA A 4 9.08 11.91 -6.36
N PRO A 5 8.87 10.78 -5.64
CA PRO A 5 7.55 10.26 -5.34
C PRO A 5 6.76 11.15 -4.37
N ILE A 6 5.46 10.93 -4.30
CA ILE A 6 4.55 11.47 -3.29
C ILE A 6 4.08 10.29 -2.44
N PHE A 7 4.23 10.38 -1.13
CA PHE A 7 3.71 9.40 -0.18
C PHE A 7 2.54 9.99 0.59
N ILE A 8 1.40 9.29 0.54
CA ILE A 8 0.23 9.64 1.34
C ILE A 8 0.28 8.82 2.62
N LEU A 9 0.46 9.50 3.74
CA LEU A 9 0.56 8.93 5.07
C LEU A 9 -0.71 9.18 5.88
N GLY A 10 -1.01 8.27 6.78
CA GLY A 10 -2.12 8.42 7.71
C GLY A 10 -2.59 7.09 8.26
N SER A 11 -3.26 7.14 9.41
CA SER A 11 -3.81 5.94 10.02
C SER A 11 -4.94 5.33 9.19
N HIS A 12 -5.24 4.05 9.42
CA HIS A 12 -6.41 3.42 8.83
C HIS A 12 -7.68 4.27 9.05
N LYS A 13 -8.51 4.39 8.02
CA LYS A 13 -9.78 5.14 8.04
C LYS A 13 -9.64 6.65 8.29
N SER A 14 -8.47 7.22 8.10
CA SER A 14 -8.25 8.67 8.17
C SER A 14 -8.70 9.42 6.89
N GLY A 15 -8.83 8.74 5.76
CA GLY A 15 -9.21 9.34 4.47
C GLY A 15 -8.10 9.28 3.42
N THR A 16 -7.04 8.53 3.67
CA THR A 16 -5.89 8.36 2.74
C THR A 16 -6.32 7.84 1.37
N SER A 17 -7.22 6.85 1.32
CA SER A 17 -7.74 6.31 0.05
C SER A 17 -8.57 7.33 -0.71
N LEU A 18 -9.36 8.17 -0.03
CA LEU A 18 -10.09 9.26 -0.68
C LEU A 18 -9.13 10.26 -1.32
N LEU A 19 -8.08 10.67 -0.61
CA LEU A 19 -7.09 11.58 -1.19
C LEU A 19 -6.39 10.96 -2.40
N ARG A 20 -6.00 9.68 -2.32
CA ARG A 20 -5.44 8.95 -3.47
C ARG A 20 -6.38 9.03 -4.68
N SER A 21 -7.67 8.74 -4.48
CA SER A 21 -8.68 8.79 -5.56
C SER A 21 -8.90 10.19 -6.12
N LEU A 22 -8.73 11.25 -5.31
CA LEU A 22 -8.82 12.64 -5.79
C LEU A 22 -7.61 13.06 -6.64
N LEU A 23 -6.48 12.40 -6.48
CA LEU A 23 -5.27 12.64 -7.27
C LEU A 23 -5.22 11.81 -8.56
N ASP A 24 -6.09 10.79 -8.64
CA ASP A 24 -6.17 9.91 -9.82
C ASP A 24 -6.60 10.68 -11.06
N GLY A 25 -6.04 10.31 -12.21
CA GLY A 25 -6.29 11.01 -13.47
C GLY A 25 -5.53 12.33 -13.66
N HIS A 26 -4.71 12.77 -12.69
CA HIS A 26 -3.87 13.96 -12.89
C HIS A 26 -2.77 13.68 -13.92
N PRO A 27 -2.55 14.56 -14.93
CA PRO A 27 -1.66 14.29 -16.06
C PRO A 27 -0.20 14.04 -15.66
N ASP A 28 0.29 14.68 -14.59
CA ASP A 28 1.68 14.58 -14.14
C ASP A 28 1.88 13.51 -13.06
N LEU A 29 0.83 12.82 -12.63
CA LEU A 29 0.88 11.84 -11.57
C LEU A 29 0.61 10.43 -12.09
N PHE A 30 1.36 9.48 -11.57
CA PHE A 30 1.10 8.06 -11.66
C PHE A 30 0.60 7.58 -10.30
N VAL A 31 -0.70 7.52 -10.16
CA VAL A 31 -1.34 7.13 -8.90
C VAL A 31 -1.47 5.62 -8.85
N ILE A 32 -0.76 4.99 -7.92
CA ILE A 32 -0.85 3.55 -7.70
C ILE A 32 -2.23 3.23 -7.11
N PRO A 33 -3.03 2.35 -7.75
CA PRO A 33 -4.45 2.24 -7.44
C PRO A 33 -4.77 1.44 -6.17
N PHE A 34 -3.79 0.80 -5.54
CA PHE A 34 -3.96 -0.03 -4.34
C PHE A 34 -2.84 0.22 -3.31
N GLU A 35 -2.89 -0.46 -2.17
CA GLU A 35 -1.80 -0.46 -1.18
C GLU A 35 -0.75 -1.49 -1.61
N THR A 36 0.44 -1.03 -1.92
CA THR A 36 1.51 -1.91 -2.44
C THR A 36 2.21 -2.68 -1.34
N HIS A 37 2.17 -2.14 -0.13
CA HIS A 37 2.92 -2.67 1.01
C HIS A 37 4.43 -2.85 0.75
N PHE A 38 5.00 -2.14 -0.23
CA PHE A 38 6.35 -2.43 -0.73
C PHE A 38 7.44 -2.36 0.34
N MET A 39 7.30 -1.48 1.33
CA MET A 39 8.23 -1.44 2.46
C MET A 39 8.14 -2.71 3.33
N ALA A 40 6.91 -3.19 3.50
CA ALA A 40 6.68 -4.44 4.22
C ALA A 40 7.23 -5.65 3.45
N LEU A 41 7.04 -5.68 2.13
CA LEU A 41 7.58 -6.75 1.27
C LEU A 41 9.11 -6.78 1.28
N LEU A 42 9.77 -5.65 1.51
CA LEU A 42 11.21 -5.56 1.72
C LEU A 42 11.64 -5.89 3.17
N GLY A 43 10.76 -6.45 3.99
CA GLY A 43 11.03 -6.77 5.38
C GLY A 43 11.16 -5.56 6.31
N ARG A 44 10.73 -4.38 5.88
CA ARG A 44 10.90 -3.12 6.60
C ARG A 44 9.61 -2.71 7.28
N TRP A 45 9.46 -3.10 8.51
CA TRP A 45 8.28 -2.79 9.31
C TRP A 45 8.59 -2.58 10.78
N ILE A 46 7.71 -1.85 11.43
CA ILE A 46 7.81 -1.58 12.84
C ILE A 46 6.66 -2.20 13.61
N THR A 47 5.45 -2.33 13.05
CA THR A 47 4.31 -2.77 13.83
C THR A 47 4.23 -4.24 14.08
N TYR A 48 3.77 -4.49 15.28
CA TYR A 48 3.45 -5.77 15.84
C TYR A 48 2.46 -6.61 15.01
N SER A 49 1.51 -5.98 14.34
CA SER A 49 0.45 -6.68 13.60
C SER A 49 0.99 -7.48 12.42
N TYR A 50 1.98 -6.94 11.78
CA TYR A 50 2.57 -7.52 10.58
C TYR A 50 3.77 -8.41 10.89
N ARG A 51 4.52 -8.17 11.95
CA ARG A 51 5.67 -8.99 12.39
C ARG A 51 5.39 -10.50 12.52
N LYS A 52 4.11 -10.90 12.60
CA LYS A 52 3.71 -12.30 12.69
C LYS A 52 3.52 -12.96 11.35
N GLN A 53 3.57 -12.22 10.25
CA GLN A 53 3.14 -12.73 8.95
C GLN A 53 4.29 -13.00 7.98
N ALA A 54 5.47 -12.42 8.20
CA ALA A 54 6.64 -12.76 7.39
C ALA A 54 7.91 -12.81 8.25
N PRO A 55 8.76 -13.84 8.09
CA PRO A 55 10.13 -13.82 8.56
C PRO A 55 10.87 -12.68 7.84
N VAL A 56 11.53 -11.83 8.61
CA VAL A 56 12.27 -10.66 8.06
C VAL A 56 13.47 -11.10 7.22
N ASP A 57 13.96 -12.30 7.47
CA ASP A 57 15.20 -12.83 6.86
C ASP A 57 14.98 -13.44 5.46
N ASP A 58 13.72 -13.73 5.09
CA ASP A 58 13.36 -14.36 3.80
C ASP A 58 12.43 -13.45 2.97
N ALA A 59 12.54 -12.14 3.13
CA ALA A 59 11.71 -11.20 2.37
C ALA A 59 12.06 -11.28 0.88
N ASN A 60 11.11 -11.75 0.07
CA ASN A 60 11.17 -11.76 -1.37
C ASN A 60 10.12 -10.77 -1.89
N PHE A 61 10.58 -9.62 -2.37
CA PHE A 61 9.70 -8.55 -2.83
C PHE A 61 8.84 -8.98 -4.01
N LEU A 62 9.42 -9.66 -4.99
CA LEU A 62 8.71 -10.05 -6.21
C LEU A 62 7.64 -11.11 -5.93
N GLU A 63 7.95 -12.11 -5.12
CA GLU A 63 6.99 -13.13 -4.71
C GLU A 63 5.83 -12.52 -3.90
N GLY A 64 6.15 -11.71 -2.91
CA GLY A 64 5.14 -11.01 -2.12
C GLY A 64 4.29 -10.04 -2.94
N LEU A 65 4.86 -9.41 -3.98
CA LEU A 65 4.12 -8.56 -4.90
C LEU A 65 3.10 -9.39 -5.72
N VAL A 66 3.48 -10.58 -6.20
CA VAL A 66 2.56 -11.49 -6.88
C VAL A 66 1.40 -11.87 -5.96
N GLU A 67 1.69 -12.26 -4.71
CA GLU A 67 0.65 -12.61 -3.72
C GLU A 67 -0.33 -11.47 -3.45
N ILE A 68 0.18 -10.25 -3.30
CA ILE A 68 -0.67 -9.05 -3.11
C ILE A 68 -1.55 -8.82 -4.34
N LEU A 69 -0.99 -8.89 -5.54
CA LEU A 69 -1.75 -8.71 -6.78
C LEU A 69 -2.82 -9.80 -6.96
N GLU A 70 -2.50 -11.05 -6.67
CA GLU A 70 -3.48 -12.14 -6.66
C GLU A 70 -4.63 -11.89 -5.67
N SER A 71 -4.32 -11.37 -4.48
CA SER A 71 -5.33 -11.00 -3.50
C SER A 71 -6.26 -9.90 -4.03
N TYR A 72 -5.74 -8.90 -4.76
CA TYR A 72 -6.56 -7.86 -5.39
C TYR A 72 -7.36 -8.38 -6.58
N ALA A 73 -6.83 -9.33 -7.36
CA ALA A 73 -7.55 -9.97 -8.47
C ALA A 73 -8.73 -10.81 -7.99
N GLN A 74 -8.55 -11.53 -6.88
CA GLN A 74 -9.56 -12.43 -6.30
C GLN A 74 -10.55 -11.73 -5.37
N SER A 75 -10.29 -10.46 -5.02
CA SER A 75 -11.14 -9.74 -4.07
C SER A 75 -12.53 -9.51 -4.66
N VAL A 76 -13.52 -10.16 -4.05
CA VAL A 76 -14.95 -9.94 -4.33
C VAL A 76 -15.58 -8.93 -3.36
N ASP A 77 -14.81 -8.39 -2.43
CA ASP A 77 -15.30 -7.42 -1.46
C ASP A 77 -15.52 -6.06 -2.12
N ARG A 78 -16.76 -5.78 -2.48
CA ARG A 78 -17.21 -4.47 -3.01
C ARG A 78 -16.95 -3.30 -2.06
N GLN A 79 -16.46 -3.54 -0.85
CA GLN A 79 -16.06 -2.54 0.13
C GLN A 79 -14.54 -2.40 0.24
N ALA A 80 -13.78 -3.19 -0.51
CA ALA A 80 -12.34 -2.95 -0.69
C ALA A 80 -12.15 -1.56 -1.33
N ASP A 81 -11.14 -0.85 -0.89
CA ASP A 81 -10.79 0.48 -1.43
C ASP A 81 -10.46 0.40 -2.94
N VAL A 82 -10.15 -0.81 -3.42
CA VAL A 82 -9.87 -1.12 -4.83
C VAL A 82 -10.32 -2.54 -5.14
N VAL A 83 -11.01 -2.70 -6.23
CA VAL A 83 -11.29 -4.00 -6.85
C VAL A 83 -10.62 -3.97 -8.21
N LEU A 84 -9.57 -4.72 -8.39
CA LEU A 84 -8.91 -4.88 -9.69
C LEU A 84 -9.65 -5.94 -10.53
N GLY A 85 -9.97 -7.08 -9.92
CA GLY A 85 -10.74 -8.12 -10.59
C GLY A 85 -10.15 -8.48 -11.97
N ASP A 86 -11.02 -8.52 -12.98
CA ASP A 86 -10.66 -8.85 -14.36
C ASP A 86 -9.77 -7.78 -15.04
N ARG A 87 -9.56 -6.62 -14.40
CA ARG A 87 -8.66 -5.57 -14.92
C ARG A 87 -7.19 -5.90 -14.71
N LEU A 88 -6.87 -6.93 -13.93
CA LEU A 88 -5.50 -7.35 -13.64
C LEU A 88 -5.17 -8.64 -14.40
N ASP A 89 -4.19 -8.55 -15.29
CA ASP A 89 -3.66 -9.70 -16.05
C ASP A 89 -2.57 -10.40 -15.23
N MET A 90 -2.96 -11.45 -14.50
CA MET A 90 -2.04 -12.22 -13.65
C MET A 90 -1.02 -13.05 -14.43
N ASP A 91 -1.31 -13.42 -15.68
CA ASP A 91 -0.34 -14.14 -16.51
C ASP A 91 0.77 -13.19 -16.96
N ALA A 92 0.40 -11.96 -17.33
CA ALA A 92 1.37 -10.89 -17.61
C ALA A 92 2.18 -10.52 -16.36
N VAL A 93 1.57 -10.49 -15.14
CA VAL A 93 2.31 -10.28 -13.88
C VAL A 93 3.39 -11.33 -13.71
N ARG A 94 3.05 -12.62 -13.82
CA ARG A 94 4.01 -13.71 -13.64
C ARG A 94 5.11 -13.71 -14.70
N ALA A 95 4.77 -13.42 -15.94
CA ALA A 95 5.74 -13.30 -17.02
C ALA A 95 6.73 -12.17 -16.77
N PHE A 96 6.23 -10.98 -16.37
CA PHE A 96 7.09 -9.82 -16.08
C PHE A 96 8.02 -10.11 -14.89
N VAL A 97 7.48 -10.62 -13.79
CA VAL A 97 8.26 -10.92 -12.57
C VAL A 97 9.33 -11.99 -12.84
N GLY A 98 9.04 -12.98 -13.69
CA GLY A 98 10.00 -14.04 -14.06
C GLY A 98 11.23 -13.53 -14.85
N GLU A 99 11.17 -12.32 -15.42
CA GLU A 99 12.26 -11.68 -16.15
C GLU A 99 13.02 -10.63 -15.33
N MET A 100 12.56 -10.34 -14.09
CA MET A 100 13.14 -9.29 -13.24
C MET A 100 14.09 -9.86 -12.21
N ASP A 101 15.15 -9.09 -11.92
CA ASP A 101 15.95 -9.30 -10.73
C ASP A 101 15.20 -8.86 -9.48
N GLU A 102 15.45 -9.53 -8.35
CA GLU A 102 14.86 -9.21 -7.06
C GLU A 102 15.14 -7.75 -6.66
N ALA A 103 14.16 -7.10 -6.04
CA ALA A 103 14.34 -5.74 -5.54
C ALA A 103 14.72 -5.75 -4.05
N ASP A 104 15.93 -5.28 -3.76
CA ASP A 104 16.50 -5.29 -2.41
C ASP A 104 16.33 -3.94 -1.67
N ASP A 105 15.90 -2.91 -2.37
CA ASP A 105 15.74 -1.58 -1.78
C ASP A 105 14.46 -0.87 -2.25
N PRO A 106 13.98 0.15 -1.51
CA PRO A 106 12.73 0.84 -1.84
C PRO A 106 12.72 1.57 -3.19
N ILE A 107 13.89 1.97 -3.73
CA ILE A 107 13.97 2.65 -5.02
C ILE A 107 13.76 1.65 -6.15
N GLN A 108 14.36 0.46 -6.04
CA GLN A 108 14.17 -0.65 -6.97
C GLN A 108 12.71 -1.11 -6.94
N ALA A 109 12.15 -1.35 -5.74
CA ALA A 109 10.77 -1.77 -5.57
C ALA A 109 9.77 -0.79 -6.22
N LEU A 110 9.92 0.51 -5.97
CA LEU A 110 9.07 1.52 -6.60
C LEU A 110 9.28 1.62 -8.12
N THR A 111 10.48 1.30 -8.60
CA THR A 111 10.78 1.24 -10.04
C THR A 111 10.09 0.07 -10.69
N VAL A 112 10.14 -1.12 -10.09
CA VAL A 112 9.41 -2.31 -10.55
C VAL A 112 7.91 -2.03 -10.62
N LEU A 113 7.32 -1.44 -9.58
CA LEU A 113 5.89 -1.08 -9.57
C LEU A 113 5.52 -0.14 -10.72
N LYS A 114 6.35 0.87 -10.99
CA LYS A 114 6.11 1.81 -12.11
C LYS A 114 6.23 1.16 -13.48
N GLN A 115 7.03 0.13 -13.61
CA GLN A 115 7.20 -0.61 -14.87
C GLN A 115 6.11 -1.65 -15.06
N LEU A 116 5.80 -2.41 -14.03
CA LEU A 116 4.83 -3.50 -14.06
C LEU A 116 3.39 -3.01 -14.23
N LEU A 117 2.94 -2.13 -13.34
CA LEU A 117 1.50 -1.83 -13.20
C LEU A 117 0.83 -1.31 -14.48
N PRO A 118 1.44 -0.42 -15.28
CA PRO A 118 0.83 0.01 -16.54
C PRO A 118 0.70 -1.09 -17.58
N GLN A 119 1.42 -2.20 -17.44
CA GLN A 119 1.39 -3.31 -18.38
C GLN A 119 0.34 -4.36 -18.02
N VAL A 120 0.01 -4.45 -16.72
CA VAL A 120 -0.80 -5.54 -16.19
C VAL A 120 -2.17 -5.09 -15.67
N VAL A 121 -2.38 -3.78 -15.46
CA VAL A 121 -3.66 -3.22 -15.01
C VAL A 121 -4.34 -2.48 -16.14
N GLU A 122 -5.46 -3.00 -16.60
CA GLU A 122 -6.26 -2.38 -17.67
C GLU A 122 -6.71 -0.96 -17.30
N GLY A 123 -6.51 -0.02 -18.22
CA GLY A 123 -6.88 1.38 -18.06
C GLY A 123 -5.96 2.18 -17.14
N LEU A 124 -4.81 1.63 -16.74
CA LEU A 124 -3.79 2.38 -16.03
C LEU A 124 -2.79 3.00 -17.02
N ASP A 125 -2.65 4.31 -16.96
CA ASP A 125 -1.74 5.06 -17.83
C ASP A 125 -0.27 4.72 -17.60
N SER A 126 0.57 4.99 -18.62
CA SER A 126 2.03 4.91 -18.47
C SER A 126 2.54 5.77 -17.31
N ALA A 127 3.48 5.20 -16.55
CA ALA A 127 4.20 5.90 -15.47
C ALA A 127 5.37 6.76 -15.99
N GLN A 128 5.65 6.73 -17.30
CA GLN A 128 6.79 7.45 -17.90
C GLN A 128 6.60 8.98 -17.75
N GLY A 129 7.61 9.64 -17.21
CA GLY A 129 7.58 11.09 -16.99
C GLY A 129 6.68 11.55 -15.84
N LYS A 130 5.89 10.66 -15.23
CA LYS A 130 4.98 10.99 -14.14
C LYS A 130 5.61 10.72 -12.76
N ARG A 131 5.15 11.49 -11.77
CA ARG A 131 5.49 11.26 -10.36
C ARG A 131 4.64 10.14 -9.80
N ALA A 132 5.25 9.14 -9.16
CA ALA A 132 4.50 8.12 -8.45
C ALA A 132 3.81 8.71 -7.22
N VAL A 133 2.54 8.37 -7.03
CA VAL A 133 1.79 8.59 -5.79
C VAL A 133 1.51 7.23 -5.19
N GLU A 134 2.03 7.00 -4.01
CA GLU A 134 1.90 5.75 -3.29
C GLU A 134 1.21 5.97 -1.95
N LYS A 135 0.32 5.06 -1.58
CA LYS A 135 -0.44 5.10 -0.37
C LYS A 135 -0.56 3.70 0.23
N SER A 136 0.24 3.41 1.22
CA SER A 136 0.07 2.27 2.11
C SER A 136 0.05 2.77 3.56
N VAL A 137 -0.91 2.33 4.34
CA VAL A 137 -1.15 2.91 5.68
C VAL A 137 0.01 2.68 6.64
N GLU A 138 0.72 1.56 6.51
CA GLU A 138 1.91 1.23 7.31
C GLU A 138 3.12 2.12 6.99
N HIS A 139 3.13 2.82 5.86
CA HIS A 139 4.21 3.76 5.53
C HIS A 139 4.33 4.90 6.54
N LEU A 140 3.29 5.16 7.31
CA LEU A 140 3.37 6.11 8.44
C LEU A 140 4.45 5.71 9.45
N GLU A 141 4.65 4.42 9.66
CA GLU A 141 5.59 3.89 10.64
C GLU A 141 7.04 3.93 10.17
N VAL A 142 7.24 3.83 8.88
CA VAL A 142 8.56 3.89 8.21
C VAL A 142 8.78 5.21 7.49
N ALA A 143 8.02 6.26 7.83
CA ALA A 143 8.07 7.56 7.15
C ALA A 143 9.47 8.19 7.20
N LEU A 144 10.21 8.03 8.29
CA LEU A 144 11.57 8.54 8.41
C LEU A 144 12.52 7.83 7.46
N GLU A 145 12.41 6.52 7.31
CA GLU A 145 13.21 5.74 6.38
C GLU A 145 12.88 6.11 4.93
N LEU A 146 11.59 6.26 4.60
CA LEU A 146 11.17 6.77 3.30
C LEU A 146 11.75 8.15 2.99
N ALA A 147 11.78 9.06 3.98
CA ALA A 147 12.36 10.39 3.79
C ALA A 147 13.89 10.33 3.58
N GLN A 148 14.59 9.41 4.24
CA GLN A 148 16.02 9.19 4.04
C GLN A 148 16.31 8.57 2.66
N THR A 149 15.51 7.58 2.25
CA THR A 149 15.67 6.90 0.96
C THR A 149 15.28 7.78 -0.22
N PHE A 150 14.25 8.61 -0.05
CA PHE A 150 13.75 9.53 -1.07
C PHE A 150 13.84 11.00 -0.60
N PRO A 151 15.03 11.62 -0.55
CA PRO A 151 15.21 12.93 0.07
C PRO A 151 14.41 14.07 -0.58
N LYS A 152 13.94 13.87 -1.81
CA LYS A 152 13.12 14.84 -2.56
C LYS A 152 11.65 14.45 -2.61
N ALA A 153 11.24 13.37 -1.92
CA ALA A 153 9.85 12.97 -1.85
C ALA A 153 8.99 14.03 -1.17
N GLN A 154 7.73 14.07 -1.56
CA GLN A 154 6.71 14.85 -0.84
C GLN A 154 5.88 13.90 0.00
N PHE A 155 5.57 14.35 1.22
CA PHE A 155 4.75 13.59 2.16
C PHE A 155 3.48 14.37 2.44
N ILE A 156 2.33 13.72 2.23
CA ILE A 156 1.02 14.27 2.58
C ILE A 156 0.49 13.44 3.75
N HIS A 157 0.50 14.00 4.95
CA HIS A 157 0.02 13.32 6.14
C HIS A 157 -1.41 13.75 6.46
N ILE A 158 -2.34 12.78 6.42
CA ILE A 158 -3.74 13.00 6.78
C ILE A 158 -3.94 12.67 8.25
N VAL A 159 -4.33 13.69 9.00
CA VAL A 159 -4.71 13.58 10.40
C VAL A 159 -6.22 13.74 10.50
N ARG A 160 -6.90 12.80 11.13
CA ARG A 160 -8.33 12.82 11.39
C ARG A 160 -8.58 12.92 12.90
N ASN A 161 -9.71 13.50 13.27
CA ASN A 161 -10.15 13.49 14.67
C ASN A 161 -10.11 12.05 15.23
N PRO A 162 -9.38 11.79 16.31
CA PRO A 162 -9.13 10.45 16.82
C PRO A 162 -10.41 9.70 17.19
N TYR A 163 -11.38 10.37 17.81
CA TYR A 163 -12.67 9.74 18.16
C TYR A 163 -13.45 9.29 16.92
N ALA A 164 -13.52 10.15 15.90
CA ALA A 164 -14.16 9.81 14.63
C ALA A 164 -13.42 8.67 13.90
N ASN A 165 -12.09 8.65 14.00
CA ASN A 165 -11.28 7.60 13.43
C ASN A 165 -11.50 6.26 14.15
N MET A 166 -11.54 6.26 15.48
CA MET A 166 -11.85 5.08 16.30
C MET A 166 -13.22 4.47 15.95
N VAL A 167 -14.25 5.30 15.80
CA VAL A 167 -15.58 4.84 15.40
C VAL A 167 -15.55 4.19 14.02
N ALA A 168 -14.84 4.80 13.06
CA ALA A 168 -14.70 4.26 11.72
C ALA A 168 -13.91 2.95 11.71
N LEU A 169 -12.84 2.87 12.47
CA LEU A 169 -12.01 1.68 12.61
C LEU A 169 -12.77 0.53 13.27
N ARG A 170 -13.55 0.81 14.30
CA ARG A 170 -14.44 -0.17 14.95
C ARG A 170 -15.43 -0.76 13.95
N LYS A 171 -16.10 0.09 13.17
CA LYS A 171 -17.06 -0.37 12.15
C LYS A 171 -16.40 -1.23 11.09
N PHE A 172 -15.20 -0.89 10.68
CA PHE A 172 -14.42 -1.65 9.70
C PHE A 172 -14.02 -3.02 10.24
N LYS A 173 -13.40 -3.06 11.42
CA LYS A 173 -12.94 -4.31 12.02
C LYS A 173 -14.07 -5.20 12.56
N ALA A 174 -15.23 -4.63 12.87
CA ALA A 174 -16.38 -5.40 13.32
C ALA A 174 -17.00 -6.29 12.23
N LYS A 175 -16.71 -6.03 10.95
CA LYS A 175 -17.17 -6.85 9.83
C LYS A 175 -16.36 -8.11 9.61
N ASP A 176 -15.15 -8.15 10.14
CA ASP A 176 -14.26 -9.29 10.05
C ASP A 176 -14.67 -10.33 11.11
N GLN A 177 -15.23 -11.45 10.67
CA GLN A 177 -15.77 -12.52 11.55
C GLN A 177 -14.68 -13.23 12.36
N ALA A 178 -13.41 -13.09 12.01
CA ALA A 178 -12.30 -13.75 12.68
C ALA A 178 -12.01 -13.24 14.10
N TYR A 179 -12.62 -12.10 14.50
CA TYR A 179 -12.36 -11.52 15.82
C TYR A 179 -13.62 -11.12 16.56
N PRO A 180 -13.81 -11.55 17.81
CA PRO A 180 -14.90 -11.06 18.65
C PRO A 180 -14.83 -9.54 18.83
N LEU A 181 -15.97 -8.87 18.74
CA LEU A 181 -16.09 -7.41 18.75
C LEU A 181 -15.38 -6.74 19.94
N ILE A 182 -15.46 -7.36 21.11
CA ILE A 182 -14.85 -6.87 22.36
C ILE A 182 -13.32 -6.85 22.28
N ASN A 183 -12.71 -7.90 21.76
CA ASN A 183 -11.25 -7.96 21.62
C ASN A 183 -10.71 -6.92 20.63
N LYS A 184 -11.51 -6.54 19.63
CA LYS A 184 -11.11 -5.50 18.67
C LYS A 184 -11.11 -4.10 19.28
N VAL A 185 -12.11 -3.80 20.11
CA VAL A 185 -12.17 -2.52 20.81
C VAL A 185 -11.01 -2.40 21.80
N TYR A 186 -10.74 -3.44 22.57
CA TYR A 186 -9.63 -3.47 23.53
C TYR A 186 -8.28 -3.33 22.85
N LYS A 187 -8.01 -4.11 21.82
CA LYS A 187 -6.74 -4.01 21.08
C LYS A 187 -6.57 -2.67 20.38
N SER A 188 -7.64 -2.02 19.97
CA SER A 188 -7.58 -0.67 19.40
C SER A 188 -7.31 0.41 20.46
N LEU A 189 -7.73 0.18 21.70
CA LEU A 189 -7.47 1.07 22.83
C LEU A 189 -6.08 0.83 23.48
N GLU A 190 -5.67 -0.44 23.56
CA GLU A 190 -4.37 -0.81 24.10
C GLU A 190 -3.21 -0.50 23.16
N SER A 191 -3.46 -0.57 21.87
CA SER A 191 -2.38 -0.37 20.89
C SER A 191 -1.96 1.08 20.78
N GLY A 192 -2.48 2.06 21.49
CA GLY A 192 -1.95 3.43 21.60
C GLY A 192 -1.16 4.01 20.40
N TYR A 193 -0.93 3.18 19.39
CA TYR A 193 -0.06 3.37 18.25
C TYR A 193 -0.70 4.08 17.05
N TYR A 194 -1.94 4.48 17.19
CA TYR A 194 -2.65 5.14 16.09
C TYR A 194 -2.94 6.62 16.36
N TRP A 195 -2.18 7.20 17.32
CA TRP A 195 -2.31 8.61 17.73
C TRP A 195 -1.06 9.42 17.47
#